data_88fa86437fe54cd4e359083e0fa79df5
#
_entry.id   88fa86437fe54cd4e359083e0fa79df5
#
_cell.length_a   1.000
_cell.length_b   1.000
_cell.length_c   1.000
_cell.angle_alpha   90.00
_cell.angle_beta   90.00
_cell.angle_gamma   90.00
#
_symmetry.space_group_name_H-M   'P 1'
#
loop_
_entity.id
_entity.type
_entity.pdbx_description
1 polymer ?
#
loop_
_entity_poly.entity_id
_entity_poly.type
_entity_poly.pdbx_seq_one_letter_code
_entity_poly.pdbx_strand_id
1 'polypeptide(L)'
;MSGGDTHCSAVIVAAGSAQRMQGIDKLLAPLDGVPVLCRTVEALASAPEITELIVVTRADRLEAVQALCEGLSKPVSVVPGGKTRAESVLCGLSAAAMPYAAIHDGARPLVTNEVIAQAVSAAVSCGAAAPAVPVHDTIKRAESGLVLETPDRSTLFAVQTPQVFRTEEIRSVLRWAIAQGLPLRS
;
A
#
# COMPACT_ATOMS: atom_id res chain seq x y z
N MET A 1 23.48 -18.88 -4.73
CA MET A 1 23.13 -17.91 -3.70
C MET A 1 21.80 -18.38 -3.14
N SER A 2 21.79 -18.84 -1.88
CA SER A 2 20.61 -19.40 -1.20
C SER A 2 19.52 -18.32 -1.16
N GLY A 3 18.37 -18.58 -1.77
CA GLY A 3 17.18 -17.81 -1.59
C GLY A 3 16.77 -17.90 -0.11
N GLY A 4 17.23 -16.95 0.69
CA GLY A 4 16.72 -16.79 2.05
C GLY A 4 15.22 -16.52 1.92
N ASP A 5 14.41 -17.29 2.63
CA ASP A 5 12.97 -17.09 2.74
C ASP A 5 12.69 -15.63 3.12
N THR A 6 12.35 -14.82 2.12
CA THR A 6 12.06 -13.41 2.34
C THR A 6 10.62 -13.31 2.79
N HIS A 7 10.43 -13.18 4.09
CA HIS A 7 9.12 -13.01 4.70
C HIS A 7 8.71 -11.54 4.71
N CYS A 8 7.55 -11.23 4.16
CA CYS A 8 7.01 -9.89 4.02
C CYS A 8 5.59 -9.81 4.57
N SER A 9 5.30 -8.78 5.36
CA SER A 9 3.94 -8.43 5.78
C SER A 9 3.29 -7.56 4.70
N ALA A 10 2.11 -7.90 4.19
CA ALA A 10 1.34 -7.00 3.35
C ALA A 10 0.46 -6.07 4.20
N VAL A 11 0.74 -4.77 4.16
CA VAL A 11 -0.07 -3.73 4.82
C VAL A 11 -1.00 -3.10 3.79
N ILE A 12 -2.28 -3.46 3.83
CA ILE A 12 -3.30 -3.05 2.87
C ILE A 12 -4.07 -1.86 3.41
N VAL A 13 -3.86 -0.67 2.83
CA VAL A 13 -4.46 0.57 3.31
C VAL A 13 -5.85 0.75 2.70
N ALA A 14 -6.88 0.60 3.51
CA ALA A 14 -8.29 0.63 3.17
C ALA A 14 -9.11 1.60 4.05
N ALA A 15 -8.45 2.49 4.83
CA ALA A 15 -9.09 3.42 5.76
C ALA A 15 -9.54 4.76 5.12
N GLY A 16 -9.25 4.98 3.82
CA GLY A 16 -9.58 6.22 3.13
C GLY A 16 -11.09 6.48 3.02
N SER A 17 -11.52 7.74 3.20
CA SER A 17 -12.90 8.14 2.98
C SER A 17 -13.23 8.20 1.48
N ALA A 18 -14.38 7.64 1.09
CA ALA A 18 -14.86 7.57 -0.31
C ALA A 18 -15.37 8.92 -0.88
N GLN A 19 -14.95 10.07 -0.34
CA GLN A 19 -15.49 11.40 -0.68
C GLN A 19 -15.40 11.78 -2.17
N ARG A 20 -14.53 11.13 -2.96
CA ARG A 20 -14.31 11.45 -4.39
C ARG A 20 -15.25 10.72 -5.37
N MET A 21 -16.09 9.81 -4.90
CA MET A 21 -16.94 8.95 -5.74
C MET A 21 -18.43 9.08 -5.42
N GLN A 22 -18.91 10.29 -5.13
CA GLN A 22 -20.35 10.56 -4.89
C GLN A 22 -21.00 9.60 -3.86
N GLY A 23 -20.25 9.21 -2.82
CA GLY A 23 -20.76 8.33 -1.76
C GLY A 23 -20.61 6.83 -2.06
N ILE A 24 -20.15 6.43 -3.24
CA ILE A 24 -19.87 5.01 -3.52
C ILE A 24 -18.54 4.63 -2.87
N ASP A 25 -18.59 3.61 -2.01
CA ASP A 25 -17.38 3.03 -1.46
C ASP A 25 -16.69 2.13 -2.49
N LYS A 26 -15.66 2.68 -3.14
CA LYS A 26 -14.92 1.95 -4.17
C LYS A 26 -14.24 0.68 -3.68
N LEU A 27 -14.00 0.52 -2.38
CA LEU A 27 -13.40 -0.68 -1.79
C LEU A 27 -14.40 -1.84 -1.74
N LEU A 28 -15.68 -1.51 -1.50
CA LEU A 28 -16.78 -2.47 -1.43
C LEU A 28 -17.52 -2.57 -2.77
N ALA A 29 -17.24 -1.71 -3.74
CA ALA A 29 -17.80 -1.80 -5.07
C ALA A 29 -17.46 -3.16 -5.70
N PRO A 30 -18.43 -3.85 -6.33
CA PRO A 30 -18.17 -5.13 -6.96
C PRO A 30 -17.35 -4.96 -8.24
N LEU A 31 -16.31 -5.75 -8.36
CA LEU A 31 -15.56 -5.98 -9.59
C LEU A 31 -15.80 -7.45 -9.98
N ASP A 32 -16.63 -7.64 -11.01
CA ASP A 32 -17.09 -8.97 -11.42
C ASP A 32 -17.71 -9.76 -10.24
N GLY A 33 -18.65 -9.11 -9.55
CA GLY A 33 -19.41 -9.69 -8.44
C GLY A 33 -18.67 -9.79 -7.09
N VAL A 34 -17.37 -9.50 -7.04
CA VAL A 34 -16.54 -9.58 -5.82
C VAL A 34 -16.08 -8.18 -5.42
N PRO A 35 -16.13 -7.77 -4.14
CA PRO A 35 -15.62 -6.47 -3.69
C PRO A 35 -14.17 -6.25 -4.09
N VAL A 36 -13.85 -5.03 -4.53
CA VAL A 36 -12.48 -4.64 -4.93
C VAL A 36 -11.46 -4.96 -3.83
N LEU A 37 -11.81 -4.71 -2.57
CA LEU A 37 -10.91 -5.01 -1.44
C LEU A 37 -10.61 -6.51 -1.35
N CYS A 38 -11.61 -7.39 -1.54
CA CYS A 38 -11.41 -8.84 -1.53
C CYS A 38 -10.42 -9.26 -2.62
N ARG A 39 -10.61 -8.74 -3.85
CA ARG A 39 -9.67 -9.01 -4.96
C ARG A 39 -8.25 -8.57 -4.62
N THR A 40 -8.09 -7.39 -3.98
CA THR A 40 -6.78 -6.90 -3.57
C THR A 40 -6.14 -7.80 -2.52
N VAL A 41 -6.92 -8.21 -1.51
CA VAL A 41 -6.44 -9.10 -0.43
C VAL A 41 -6.06 -10.47 -0.99
N GLU A 42 -6.88 -11.05 -1.87
CA GLU A 42 -6.62 -12.33 -2.54
C GLU A 42 -5.34 -12.27 -3.39
N ALA A 43 -5.15 -11.19 -4.16
CA ALA A 43 -3.96 -11.00 -4.98
C ALA A 43 -2.68 -11.00 -4.13
N LEU A 44 -2.68 -10.28 -3.01
CA LEU A 44 -1.53 -10.27 -2.09
C LEU A 44 -1.38 -11.60 -1.34
N ALA A 45 -2.49 -12.25 -0.96
CA ALA A 45 -2.45 -13.55 -0.31
C ALA A 45 -1.88 -14.65 -1.20
N SER A 46 -2.03 -14.53 -2.53
CA SER A 46 -1.50 -15.52 -3.49
C SER A 46 0.01 -15.43 -3.70
N ALA A 47 0.64 -14.29 -3.36
CA ALA A 47 2.07 -14.08 -3.58
C ALA A 47 2.91 -14.88 -2.57
N PRO A 48 3.89 -15.71 -3.02
CA PRO A 48 4.71 -16.53 -2.11
C PRO A 48 5.52 -15.72 -1.09
N GLU A 49 5.95 -14.51 -1.44
CA GLU A 49 6.75 -13.63 -0.60
C GLU A 49 5.97 -13.07 0.59
N ILE A 50 4.65 -13.01 0.48
CA ILE A 50 3.78 -12.50 1.55
C ILE A 50 3.48 -13.61 2.55
N THR A 51 3.80 -13.39 3.82
CA THR A 51 3.59 -14.37 4.90
C THR A 51 2.33 -14.07 5.71
N GLU A 52 1.98 -12.79 5.87
CA GLU A 52 0.80 -12.33 6.60
C GLU A 52 0.21 -11.08 5.93
N LEU A 53 -1.06 -10.83 6.21
CA LEU A 53 -1.78 -9.66 5.71
C LEU A 53 -2.32 -8.83 6.87
N ILE A 54 -2.16 -7.52 6.77
CA ILE A 54 -2.72 -6.56 7.71
C ILE A 54 -3.61 -5.61 6.94
N VAL A 55 -4.92 -5.69 7.12
CA VAL A 55 -5.87 -4.80 6.47
C VAL A 55 -6.18 -3.65 7.40
N VAL A 56 -5.82 -2.44 6.98
CA VAL A 56 -6.06 -1.22 7.73
C VAL A 56 -7.34 -0.57 7.24
N THR A 57 -8.38 -0.55 8.05
CA THR A 57 -9.69 -0.02 7.66
C THR A 57 -10.22 1.00 8.66
N ARG A 58 -11.38 1.58 8.39
CA ARG A 58 -12.06 2.49 9.32
C ARG A 58 -12.59 1.71 10.53
N ALA A 59 -12.60 2.34 11.70
CA ALA A 59 -13.07 1.71 12.93
C ALA A 59 -14.50 1.17 12.85
N ASP A 60 -15.39 1.88 12.11
CA ASP A 60 -16.78 1.49 11.88
C ASP A 60 -16.95 0.31 10.91
N ARG A 61 -15.87 -0.25 10.37
CA ARG A 61 -15.89 -1.34 9.36
C ARG A 61 -15.05 -2.55 9.73
N LEU A 62 -14.49 -2.59 10.91
CA LEU A 62 -13.61 -3.67 11.33
C LEU A 62 -14.27 -5.04 11.19
N GLU A 63 -15.48 -5.22 11.73
CA GLU A 63 -16.22 -6.49 11.67
C GLU A 63 -16.55 -6.88 10.22
N ALA A 64 -17.03 -5.94 9.42
CA ALA A 64 -17.39 -6.21 8.04
C ALA A 64 -16.16 -6.61 7.19
N VAL A 65 -15.02 -5.94 7.39
CA VAL A 65 -13.78 -6.26 6.68
C VAL A 65 -13.17 -7.56 7.20
N GLN A 66 -13.29 -7.85 8.51
CA GLN A 66 -12.86 -9.13 9.07
C GLN A 66 -13.62 -10.29 8.42
N ALA A 67 -14.94 -10.18 8.29
CA ALA A 67 -15.76 -11.19 7.62
C ALA A 67 -15.38 -11.38 6.14
N LEU A 68 -15.01 -10.32 5.43
CA LEU A 68 -14.53 -10.39 4.04
C LEU A 68 -13.18 -11.10 3.90
N CYS A 69 -12.41 -11.20 4.97
CA CYS A 69 -11.10 -11.85 4.98
C CYS A 69 -11.14 -13.30 5.48
N GLU A 70 -12.32 -13.83 5.80
CA GLU A 70 -12.47 -15.22 6.25
C GLU A 70 -12.13 -16.21 5.14
N GLY A 71 -11.53 -17.34 5.51
CA GLY A 71 -11.22 -18.42 4.56
C GLY A 71 -9.93 -18.22 3.75
N LEU A 72 -9.18 -17.14 3.96
CA LEU A 72 -7.89 -16.95 3.31
C LEU A 72 -6.84 -17.92 3.87
N SER A 73 -5.91 -18.34 3.00
CA SER A 73 -4.87 -19.33 3.34
C SER A 73 -3.76 -18.80 4.24
N LYS A 74 -3.65 -17.47 4.39
CA LYS A 74 -2.62 -16.80 5.19
C LYS A 74 -3.25 -16.07 6.38
N PRO A 75 -2.48 -15.87 7.47
CA PRO A 75 -2.95 -15.07 8.61
C PRO A 75 -3.35 -13.66 8.17
N VAL A 76 -4.52 -13.21 8.61
CA VAL A 76 -5.03 -11.87 8.36
C VAL A 76 -5.37 -11.19 9.67
N SER A 77 -4.87 -9.97 9.85
CA SER A 77 -5.26 -9.08 10.93
C SER A 77 -5.97 -7.84 10.37
N VAL A 78 -7.07 -7.43 10.96
CA VAL A 78 -7.78 -6.20 10.58
C VAL A 78 -7.61 -5.19 11.71
N VAL A 79 -7.07 -4.02 11.38
CA VAL A 79 -6.76 -2.97 12.36
C VAL A 79 -7.38 -1.63 11.98
N PRO A 80 -7.72 -0.78 12.96
CA PRO A 80 -8.23 0.55 12.67
C PRO A 80 -7.12 1.46 12.13
N GLY A 81 -7.45 2.27 11.12
CA GLY A 81 -6.57 3.31 10.61
C GLY A 81 -6.59 4.59 11.44
N GLY A 82 -5.65 5.49 11.14
CA GLY A 82 -5.58 6.83 11.72
C GLY A 82 -6.33 7.90 10.90
N LYS A 83 -6.13 9.16 11.26
CA LYS A 83 -6.76 10.32 10.61
C LYS A 83 -6.21 10.59 9.21
N THR A 84 -4.95 10.23 8.99
CA THR A 84 -4.24 10.41 7.72
C THR A 84 -3.83 9.07 7.13
N ARG A 85 -3.42 9.07 5.84
CA ARG A 85 -2.87 7.87 5.21
C ARG A 85 -1.60 7.41 5.93
N ALA A 86 -0.71 8.34 6.30
CA ALA A 86 0.52 8.02 7.00
C ALA A 86 0.28 7.38 8.37
N GLU A 87 -0.67 7.91 9.15
CA GLU A 87 -1.08 7.31 10.42
C GLU A 87 -1.69 5.91 10.21
N SER A 88 -2.52 5.73 9.16
CA SER A 88 -3.09 4.42 8.83
C SER A 88 -2.00 3.41 8.45
N VAL A 89 -1.00 3.83 7.65
CA VAL A 89 0.18 3.01 7.36
C VAL A 89 0.91 2.62 8.64
N LEU A 90 1.12 3.58 9.56
CA LEU A 90 1.79 3.32 10.84
C LEU A 90 1.00 2.33 11.73
N CYS A 91 -0.33 2.42 11.75
CA CYS A 91 -1.19 1.44 12.43
C CYS A 91 -0.96 0.03 11.88
N GLY A 92 -0.96 -0.12 10.55
CA GLY A 92 -0.68 -1.41 9.90
C GLY A 92 0.73 -1.92 10.17
N LEU A 93 1.74 -1.06 10.05
CA LEU A 93 3.12 -1.42 10.35
C LEU A 93 3.32 -1.83 11.81
N SER A 94 2.53 -1.28 12.74
CA SER A 94 2.61 -1.65 14.17
C SER A 94 2.14 -3.08 14.43
N ALA A 95 1.28 -3.63 13.55
CA ALA A 95 0.85 -5.03 13.59
C ALA A 95 1.73 -5.97 12.74
N ALA A 96 2.59 -5.43 11.88
CA ALA A 96 3.47 -6.22 11.01
C ALA A 96 4.60 -6.88 11.81
N ALA A 97 4.79 -8.20 11.60
CA ALA A 97 5.78 -9.00 12.31
C ALA A 97 6.99 -9.39 11.43
N MET A 98 6.85 -9.31 10.10
CA MET A 98 7.91 -9.74 9.18
C MET A 98 9.00 -8.66 9.00
N PRO A 99 10.23 -9.05 8.59
CA PRO A 99 11.35 -8.11 8.42
C PRO A 99 11.11 -7.06 7.33
N TYR A 100 10.28 -7.37 6.34
CA TYR A 100 9.85 -6.45 5.28
C TYR A 100 8.35 -6.21 5.32
N ALA A 101 7.93 -5.00 4.95
CA ALA A 101 6.53 -4.64 4.81
C ALA A 101 6.24 -4.09 3.42
N ALA A 102 5.25 -4.67 2.74
CA ALA A 102 4.72 -4.25 1.45
C ALA A 102 3.45 -3.42 1.68
N ILE A 103 3.55 -2.11 1.56
CA ILE A 103 2.44 -1.18 1.75
C ILE A 103 1.68 -1.06 0.44
N HIS A 104 0.40 -1.43 0.43
CA HIS A 104 -0.42 -1.48 -0.78
C HIS A 104 -1.77 -0.80 -0.60
N ASP A 105 -2.25 -0.14 -1.65
CA ASP A 105 -3.57 0.51 -1.63
C ASP A 105 -4.68 -0.54 -1.82
N GLY A 106 -5.66 -0.60 -0.93
CA GLY A 106 -6.77 -1.56 -0.96
C GLY A 106 -7.68 -1.47 -2.19
N ALA A 107 -7.57 -0.39 -2.97
CA ALA A 107 -8.31 -0.19 -4.22
C ALA A 107 -7.50 -0.51 -5.49
N ARG A 108 -6.44 -1.32 -5.40
CA ARG A 108 -5.59 -1.75 -6.53
C ARG A 108 -5.58 -3.27 -6.68
N PRO A 109 -6.68 -3.88 -7.16
CA PRO A 109 -6.83 -5.34 -7.20
C PRO A 109 -6.02 -6.04 -8.29
N LEU A 110 -5.41 -5.30 -9.23
CA LEU A 110 -4.74 -5.88 -10.40
C LEU A 110 -3.22 -6.03 -10.22
N VAL A 111 -2.72 -6.00 -8.98
CA VAL A 111 -1.32 -6.30 -8.71
C VAL A 111 -1.05 -7.78 -8.97
N THR A 112 0.05 -8.08 -9.66
CA THR A 112 0.45 -9.45 -9.98
C THR A 112 1.52 -9.96 -9.04
N ASN A 113 1.62 -11.28 -8.88
CA ASN A 113 2.68 -11.90 -8.09
C ASN A 113 4.08 -11.53 -8.59
N GLU A 114 4.24 -11.34 -9.90
CA GLU A 114 5.53 -10.92 -10.48
C GLU A 114 5.95 -9.52 -9.99
N VAL A 115 5.01 -8.55 -9.97
CA VAL A 115 5.27 -7.20 -9.47
C VAL A 115 5.61 -7.23 -7.98
N ILE A 116 4.91 -8.06 -7.20
CA ILE A 116 5.17 -8.22 -5.76
C ILE A 116 6.57 -8.81 -5.55
N ALA A 117 6.90 -9.90 -6.23
CA ALA A 117 8.19 -10.58 -6.14
C ALA A 117 9.36 -9.64 -6.49
N GLN A 118 9.23 -8.88 -7.60
CA GLN A 118 10.24 -7.91 -8.03
C GLN A 118 10.43 -6.79 -7.00
N ALA A 119 9.34 -6.24 -6.47
CA ALA A 119 9.41 -5.18 -5.46
C ALA A 119 10.06 -5.67 -4.16
N VAL A 120 9.70 -6.88 -3.69
CA VAL A 120 10.29 -7.49 -2.50
C VAL A 120 11.78 -7.77 -2.71
N SER A 121 12.16 -8.39 -3.83
CA SER A 121 13.55 -8.69 -4.16
C SER A 121 14.43 -7.43 -4.25
N ALA A 122 13.90 -6.37 -4.87
CA ALA A 122 14.60 -5.08 -4.95
C ALA A 122 14.76 -4.44 -3.56
N ALA A 123 13.73 -4.49 -2.71
CA ALA A 123 13.81 -3.95 -1.34
C ALA A 123 14.82 -4.73 -0.47
N VAL A 124 14.92 -6.05 -0.64
CA VAL A 124 15.96 -6.86 0.03
C VAL A 124 17.34 -6.37 -0.33
N SER A 125 17.57 -6.04 -1.60
CA SER A 125 18.87 -5.60 -2.12
C SER A 125 19.21 -4.15 -1.74
N CYS A 126 18.21 -3.23 -1.76
CA CYS A 126 18.41 -1.79 -1.65
C CYS A 126 17.85 -1.16 -0.35
N GLY A 127 17.14 -1.94 0.46
CA GLY A 127 16.47 -1.46 1.69
C GLY A 127 15.05 -0.95 1.47
N ALA A 128 14.74 -0.39 0.28
CA ALA A 128 13.41 0.07 -0.09
C ALA A 128 13.21 -0.03 -1.61
N ALA A 129 11.99 -0.35 -2.05
CA ALA A 129 11.64 -0.39 -3.48
C ALA A 129 10.15 -0.14 -3.70
N ALA A 130 9.82 0.38 -4.88
CA ALA A 130 8.45 0.52 -5.34
C ALA A 130 8.40 0.31 -6.86
N PRO A 131 7.35 -0.35 -7.39
CA PRO A 131 7.13 -0.38 -8.82
C PRO A 131 6.78 1.03 -9.31
N ALA A 132 7.25 1.35 -10.51
CA ALA A 132 6.96 2.64 -11.12
C ALA A 132 6.87 2.49 -12.64
N VAL A 133 6.12 3.37 -13.28
CA VAL A 133 6.01 3.45 -14.74
C VAL A 133 6.53 4.80 -15.24
N PRO A 134 7.23 4.86 -16.37
CA PRO A 134 7.64 6.13 -16.97
C PRO A 134 6.43 7.04 -17.24
N VAL A 135 6.59 8.34 -17.03
CA VAL A 135 5.55 9.31 -17.37
C VAL A 135 5.53 9.56 -18.86
N HIS A 136 4.39 9.33 -19.51
CA HIS A 136 4.21 9.56 -20.95
C HIS A 136 3.70 10.97 -21.29
N ASP A 137 2.90 11.57 -20.40
CA ASP A 137 2.35 12.91 -20.58
C ASP A 137 3.39 14.00 -20.35
N THR A 138 3.14 15.19 -20.93
CA THR A 138 3.95 16.37 -20.62
C THR A 138 3.54 16.94 -19.29
N ILE A 139 4.43 16.86 -18.31
CA ILE A 139 4.21 17.40 -16.97
C ILE A 139 4.58 18.88 -16.93
N LYS A 140 3.75 19.66 -16.25
CA LYS A 140 4.02 21.08 -15.96
C LYS A 140 4.08 21.28 -14.45
N ARG A 141 5.14 21.93 -13.97
CA ARG A 141 5.14 22.49 -12.64
C ARG A 141 4.48 23.85 -12.70
N ALA A 142 3.42 24.06 -11.96
CA ALA A 142 2.66 25.31 -11.95
C ALA A 142 2.42 25.80 -10.52
N GLU A 143 2.33 27.10 -10.35
CA GLU A 143 1.99 27.78 -9.11
C GLU A 143 0.95 28.87 -9.41
N SER A 144 -0.11 28.95 -8.60
CA SER A 144 -1.21 29.93 -8.79
C SER A 144 -1.78 29.97 -10.22
N GLY A 145 -1.85 28.82 -10.88
CA GLY A 145 -2.38 28.69 -12.25
C GLY A 145 -1.39 29.05 -13.38
N LEU A 146 -0.18 29.51 -13.04
CA LEU A 146 0.87 29.83 -14.01
C LEU A 146 1.88 28.68 -14.12
N VAL A 147 2.23 28.33 -15.36
CA VAL A 147 3.27 27.33 -15.62
C VAL A 147 4.64 27.95 -15.35
N LEU A 148 5.41 27.33 -14.47
CA LEU A 148 6.76 27.74 -14.10
C LEU A 148 7.82 26.96 -14.88
N GLU A 149 7.55 25.65 -15.14
CA GLU A 149 8.57 24.76 -15.66
C GLU A 149 7.91 23.57 -16.40
N THR A 150 8.62 23.05 -17.36
CA THR A 150 8.32 21.76 -17.99
C THR A 150 9.47 20.80 -17.66
N PRO A 151 9.33 19.95 -16.62
CA PRO A 151 10.35 18.98 -16.28
C PRO A 151 10.59 18.00 -17.44
N ASP A 152 11.83 17.52 -17.56
CA ASP A 152 12.15 16.45 -18.50
C ASP A 152 11.46 15.16 -18.07
N ARG A 153 10.44 14.75 -18.84
CA ARG A 153 9.64 13.54 -18.56
C ARG A 153 10.46 12.25 -18.57
N SER A 154 11.61 12.22 -19.25
CA SER A 154 12.49 11.04 -19.27
C SER A 154 13.06 10.69 -17.88
N THR A 155 13.05 11.65 -16.96
CA THR A 155 13.48 11.48 -15.56
C THR A 155 12.32 11.28 -14.57
N LEU A 156 11.07 11.29 -15.06
CA LEU A 156 9.88 11.21 -14.22
C LEU A 156 9.24 9.84 -14.28
N PHE A 157 8.86 9.33 -13.10
CA PHE A 157 8.16 8.07 -12.94
C PHE A 157 6.92 8.23 -12.07
N ALA A 158 5.82 7.62 -12.48
CA ALA A 158 4.61 7.50 -11.67
C ALA A 158 4.74 6.26 -10.77
N VAL A 159 4.96 6.48 -9.47
CA VAL A 159 5.13 5.43 -8.47
C VAL A 159 3.81 4.71 -8.22
N GLN A 160 3.89 3.40 -8.14
CA GLN A 160 2.76 2.50 -7.87
C GLN A 160 2.92 1.83 -6.49
N THR A 161 2.06 0.86 -6.19
CA THR A 161 2.17 -0.01 -5.01
C THR A 161 2.18 -1.49 -5.45
N PRO A 162 2.78 -2.40 -4.67
CA PRO A 162 3.23 -2.24 -3.29
C PRO A 162 4.55 -1.47 -3.15
N GLN A 163 4.65 -0.62 -2.13
CA GLN A 163 5.90 0.00 -1.71
C GLN A 163 6.50 -0.86 -0.61
N VAL A 164 7.69 -1.40 -0.82
CA VAL A 164 8.31 -2.35 0.10
C VAL A 164 9.49 -1.70 0.82
N PHE A 165 9.55 -1.92 2.14
CA PHE A 165 10.57 -1.36 3.02
C PHE A 165 11.00 -2.38 4.06
N ARG A 166 12.15 -2.19 4.70
CA ARG A 166 12.44 -2.81 5.98
C ARG A 166 11.48 -2.31 7.04
N THR A 167 10.77 -3.22 7.69
CA THR A 167 9.62 -2.90 8.57
C THR A 167 9.99 -1.94 9.69
N GLU A 168 11.10 -2.20 10.41
CA GLU A 168 11.50 -1.38 11.55
C GLU A 168 11.98 0.02 11.11
N GLU A 169 12.66 0.10 9.98
CA GLU A 169 13.16 1.38 9.47
C GLU A 169 12.00 2.30 9.10
N ILE A 170 11.05 1.83 8.28
CA ILE A 170 9.92 2.65 7.86
C ILE A 170 8.99 2.97 9.04
N ARG A 171 8.80 2.03 9.98
CA ARG A 171 8.02 2.25 11.21
C ARG A 171 8.61 3.39 12.04
N SER A 172 9.91 3.38 12.25
CA SER A 172 10.64 4.40 13.01
C SER A 172 10.60 5.78 12.35
N VAL A 173 10.85 5.83 11.03
CA VAL A 173 10.81 7.08 10.24
C VAL A 173 9.41 7.69 10.25
N LEU A 174 8.36 6.90 10.02
CA LEU A 174 6.99 7.42 10.02
C LEU A 174 6.58 7.91 11.43
N ARG A 175 6.92 7.17 12.48
CA ARG A 175 6.64 7.57 13.86
C ARG A 175 7.30 8.91 14.18
N TRP A 176 8.56 9.07 13.83
CA TRP A 176 9.29 10.32 14.01
C TRP A 176 8.68 11.47 13.19
N ALA A 177 8.42 11.26 11.90
CA ALA A 177 7.89 12.28 11.01
C ALA A 177 6.50 12.78 11.44
N ILE A 178 5.62 11.86 11.87
CA ILE A 178 4.30 12.20 12.41
C ILE A 178 4.44 13.02 13.70
N ALA A 179 5.34 12.62 14.61
CA ALA A 179 5.58 13.35 15.86
C ALA A 179 6.11 14.76 15.63
N GLN A 180 6.86 14.99 14.53
CA GLN A 180 7.34 16.32 14.14
C GLN A 180 6.32 17.14 13.33
N GLY A 181 5.14 16.57 13.02
CA GLY A 181 4.13 17.25 12.20
C GLY A 181 4.56 17.50 10.75
N LEU A 182 5.49 16.68 10.23
CA LEU A 182 5.98 16.86 8.86
C LEU A 182 4.88 16.52 7.83
N PRO A 183 4.79 17.28 6.70
CA PRO A 183 3.85 17.02 5.66
C PRO A 183 4.26 15.73 4.90
N LEU A 184 3.66 14.60 5.28
CA LEU A 184 3.86 13.33 4.61
C LEU A 184 2.93 13.25 3.40
N ARG A 185 3.50 13.38 2.21
CA ARG A 185 2.77 13.23 0.94
C ARG A 185 2.89 11.76 0.49
N SER A 186 1.77 11.21 0.06
CA SER A 186 1.70 9.90 -0.58
C SER A 186 1.87 10.03 -2.07
#